data_8bd4c6658af809901428d4accf269f44
#
_entry.id   8bd4c6658af809901428d4accf269f44
#
_cell.length_a   1.000
_cell.length_b   1.000
_cell.length_c   1.000
_cell.angle_alpha   90.00
_cell.angle_beta   90.00
_cell.angle_gamma   90.00
#
_symmetry.space_group_name_H-M   'P 1'
#
loop_
_entity.id
_entity.type
_entity.pdbx_description
1 polymer ?
#
loop_
_entity_poly.entity_id
_entity_poly.type
_entity_poly.pdbx_seq_one_letter_code
_entity_poly.pdbx_strand_id
1 'polypeptide(L)'
;MTDPDARPRSHSTRSKARKRALDILFEADLRGVDPLQTLEVRSDRADPPVREYTAQLVQGVMRHRGEIDRRISASMSKSWTIDRMPRVDRAAARIAVFEIDFGEVPDAVAVAEAVALVSDLSTDESPGYLNGLLAAVLATKIPTGEPPAQSA
;
A
#
# COMPACT_ATOMS: atom_id res chain seq x y z
N MET A 1 -13.86 -4.69 30.08
CA MET A 1 -13.71 -6.04 29.54
C MET A 1 -13.26 -5.95 28.11
N THR A 2 -12.05 -6.35 27.86
CA THR A 2 -11.49 -6.34 26.52
C THR A 2 -12.20 -7.40 25.70
N ASP A 3 -12.70 -7.01 24.55
CA ASP A 3 -13.23 -7.93 23.57
C ASP A 3 -12.12 -8.93 23.22
N PRO A 4 -12.31 -10.23 23.47
CA PRO A 4 -11.28 -11.23 23.18
C PRO A 4 -10.98 -11.34 21.69
N ASP A 5 -11.84 -10.77 20.82
CA ASP A 5 -11.64 -10.73 19.37
C ASP A 5 -10.97 -9.44 18.90
N ALA A 6 -10.78 -8.47 19.79
CA ALA A 6 -10.07 -7.23 19.47
C ALA A 6 -8.55 -7.50 19.42
N ARG A 7 -8.13 -8.39 18.57
CA ARG A 7 -6.71 -8.61 18.34
C ARG A 7 -6.15 -7.49 17.47
N PRO A 8 -4.99 -6.96 17.83
CA PRO A 8 -4.34 -5.99 16.97
C PRO A 8 -4.21 -6.55 15.57
N ARG A 9 -4.65 -5.81 14.59
CA ARG A 9 -4.61 -6.21 13.17
C ARG A 9 -3.20 -6.55 12.70
N SER A 10 -2.19 -5.95 13.34
CA SER A 10 -0.78 -6.18 13.05
C SER A 10 -0.34 -7.64 13.23
N HIS A 11 -1.17 -8.47 13.82
CA HIS A 11 -0.85 -9.89 14.06
C HIS A 11 -1.33 -10.83 12.96
N SER A 12 -2.12 -10.38 11.99
CA SER A 12 -2.53 -11.23 10.88
C SER A 12 -1.34 -11.50 9.95
N THR A 13 -1.37 -12.65 9.28
CA THR A 13 -0.33 -13.03 8.31
C THR A 13 -0.20 -12.00 7.20
N ARG A 14 -1.32 -11.51 6.68
CA ARG A 14 -1.30 -10.49 5.62
C ARG A 14 -0.84 -9.14 6.12
N SER A 15 -1.19 -8.76 7.35
CA SER A 15 -0.67 -7.52 7.95
C SER A 15 0.85 -7.56 8.07
N LYS A 16 1.40 -8.68 8.49
CA LYS A 16 2.86 -8.88 8.55
C LYS A 16 3.49 -8.85 7.16
N ALA A 17 2.83 -9.45 6.18
CA ALA A 17 3.29 -9.42 4.80
C ALA A 17 3.33 -8.00 4.23
N ARG A 18 2.32 -7.19 4.53
CA ARG A 18 2.26 -5.79 4.11
C ARG A 18 3.38 -4.96 4.74
N LYS A 19 3.62 -5.17 6.03
CA LYS A 19 4.71 -4.49 6.72
C LYS A 19 6.06 -4.83 6.09
N ARG A 20 6.29 -6.10 5.77
CA ARG A 20 7.53 -6.53 5.12
C ARG A 20 7.66 -5.91 3.73
N ALA A 21 6.57 -5.86 2.95
CA ALA A 21 6.57 -5.22 1.63
C ALA A 21 6.90 -3.73 1.75
N LEU A 22 6.31 -3.05 2.73
CA LEU A 22 6.62 -1.64 2.99
C LEU A 22 8.10 -1.47 3.31
N ASP A 23 8.67 -2.32 4.15
CA ASP A 23 10.09 -2.26 4.51
C ASP A 23 10.99 -2.41 3.27
N ILE A 24 10.64 -3.32 2.38
CA ILE A 24 11.40 -3.54 1.14
C ILE A 24 11.31 -2.33 0.21
N LEU A 25 10.10 -1.80 0.01
CA LEU A 25 9.89 -0.62 -0.83
C LEU A 25 10.60 0.61 -0.24
N PHE A 26 10.51 0.78 1.07
CA PHE A 26 11.16 1.89 1.78
C PHE A 26 12.69 1.81 1.66
N GLU A 27 13.26 0.65 1.95
CA GLU A 27 14.71 0.46 1.86
C GLU A 27 15.23 0.73 0.44
N ALA A 28 14.53 0.19 -0.55
CA ALA A 28 14.90 0.39 -1.95
C ALA A 28 14.84 1.86 -2.36
N ASP A 29 13.79 2.56 -1.96
CA ASP A 29 13.62 3.98 -2.22
C ASP A 29 14.74 4.80 -1.55
N LEU A 30 15.03 4.51 -0.29
CA LEU A 30 16.08 5.20 0.46
C LEU A 30 17.47 4.99 -0.16
N ARG A 31 17.74 3.80 -0.67
CA ARG A 31 19.03 3.44 -1.26
C ARG A 31 19.11 3.75 -2.76
N GLY A 32 18.00 4.13 -3.38
CA GLY A 32 17.97 4.39 -4.82
C GLY A 32 18.20 3.15 -5.67
N VAL A 33 17.71 1.99 -5.20
CA VAL A 33 17.84 0.72 -5.92
C VAL A 33 16.45 0.20 -6.32
N ASP A 34 16.44 -0.76 -7.24
CA ASP A 34 15.20 -1.40 -7.69
C ASP A 34 14.62 -2.26 -6.55
N PRO A 35 13.34 -2.03 -6.16
CA PRO A 35 12.69 -2.86 -5.13
C PRO A 35 12.69 -4.35 -5.44
N LEU A 36 12.67 -4.76 -6.71
CA LEU A 36 12.73 -6.17 -7.10
C LEU A 36 14.08 -6.79 -6.73
N GLN A 37 15.15 -6.02 -6.82
CA GLN A 37 16.48 -6.43 -6.35
C GLN A 37 16.51 -6.62 -4.85
N THR A 38 15.93 -5.69 -4.10
CA THR A 38 15.84 -5.80 -2.64
C THR A 38 15.03 -7.02 -2.24
N LEU A 39 13.92 -7.28 -2.92
CA LEU A 39 13.10 -8.46 -2.70
C LEU A 39 13.90 -9.75 -2.92
N GLU A 40 14.66 -9.82 -3.99
CA GLU A 40 15.49 -10.98 -4.32
C GLU A 40 16.55 -11.23 -3.24
N VAL A 41 17.25 -10.20 -2.80
CA VAL A 41 18.26 -10.31 -1.73
C VAL A 41 17.62 -10.80 -0.43
N ARG A 42 16.46 -10.27 -0.07
CA ARG A 42 15.74 -10.67 1.15
C ARG A 42 15.24 -12.10 1.06
N SER A 43 14.78 -12.52 -0.11
CA SER A 43 14.30 -13.88 -0.35
C SER A 43 15.44 -14.89 -0.23
N ASP A 44 16.61 -14.55 -0.72
CA ASP A 44 17.79 -15.43 -0.67
C ASP A 44 18.29 -15.61 0.77
N ARG A 45 18.19 -14.58 1.60
CA ARG A 45 18.64 -14.66 2.99
C ARG A 45 17.65 -15.38 3.90
N ALA A 46 16.39 -15.37 3.56
CA ALA A 46 15.29 -16.17 4.14
C ALA A 46 15.26 -16.30 5.68
N ASP A 47 15.57 -15.22 6.42
CA ASP A 47 15.49 -15.23 7.87
C ASP A 47 14.89 -13.91 8.41
N PRO A 48 13.59 -13.86 8.67
CA PRO A 48 12.61 -14.90 8.37
C PRO A 48 12.28 -15.01 6.88
N PRO A 49 11.70 -16.12 6.43
CA PRO A 49 11.34 -16.28 5.01
C PRO A 49 10.40 -15.18 4.54
N VAL A 50 10.61 -14.71 3.31
CA VAL A 50 9.70 -13.74 2.70
C VAL A 50 8.41 -14.48 2.30
N ARG A 51 7.28 -13.98 2.79
CA ARG A 51 5.96 -14.55 2.46
C ARG A 51 5.63 -14.31 1.00
N GLU A 52 4.90 -15.24 0.42
CA GLU A 52 4.44 -15.12 -0.95
C GLU A 52 3.66 -13.82 -1.18
N TYR A 53 2.80 -13.43 -0.25
CA TYR A 53 2.02 -12.20 -0.37
C TYR A 53 2.91 -10.94 -0.36
N THR A 54 3.98 -10.94 0.41
CA THR A 54 4.98 -9.86 0.37
C THR A 54 5.57 -9.72 -1.03
N ALA A 55 5.96 -10.82 -1.64
CA ALA A 55 6.50 -10.82 -3.00
C ALA A 55 5.46 -10.33 -4.00
N GLN A 56 4.22 -10.79 -3.88
CA GLN A 56 3.12 -10.33 -4.74
C GLN A 56 2.91 -8.82 -4.65
N LEU A 57 2.96 -8.26 -3.44
CA LEU A 57 2.78 -6.83 -3.24
C LEU A 57 3.93 -6.02 -3.88
N VAL A 58 5.16 -6.40 -3.62
CA VAL A 58 6.32 -5.69 -4.20
C VAL A 58 6.31 -5.79 -5.72
N GLN A 59 6.13 -6.98 -6.25
CA GLN A 59 6.07 -7.22 -7.70
C GLN A 59 4.89 -6.47 -8.34
N GLY A 60 3.73 -6.51 -7.70
CA GLY A 60 2.52 -5.84 -8.21
C GLY A 60 2.66 -4.33 -8.23
N VAL A 61 3.19 -3.75 -7.15
CA VAL A 61 3.46 -2.31 -7.10
C VAL A 61 4.42 -1.90 -8.22
N MET A 62 5.48 -2.65 -8.43
CA MET A 62 6.45 -2.33 -9.46
C MET A 62 5.88 -2.50 -10.87
N ARG A 63 5.10 -3.55 -11.10
CA ARG A 63 4.46 -3.80 -12.39
C ARG A 63 3.49 -2.68 -12.79
N HIS A 64 2.75 -2.17 -11.81
CA HIS A 64 1.70 -1.15 -12.05
C HIS A 64 2.09 0.23 -11.54
N ARG A 65 3.37 0.47 -11.31
CA ARG A 65 3.86 1.69 -10.67
C ARG A 65 3.37 2.96 -11.34
N GLY A 66 3.42 3.03 -12.66
CA GLY A 66 2.98 4.21 -13.39
C GLY A 66 1.50 4.51 -13.19
N GLU A 67 0.66 3.49 -13.26
CA GLU A 67 -0.79 3.64 -13.05
C GLU A 67 -1.10 4.00 -11.59
N ILE A 68 -0.43 3.33 -10.64
CA ILE A 68 -0.59 3.60 -9.21
C ILE A 68 -0.24 5.05 -8.90
N ASP A 69 0.91 5.52 -9.37
CA ASP A 69 1.36 6.89 -9.11
C ASP A 69 0.44 7.93 -9.73
N ARG A 70 -0.12 7.65 -10.92
CA ARG A 70 -1.13 8.53 -11.52
C ARG A 70 -2.39 8.60 -10.67
N ARG A 71 -2.84 7.48 -10.12
CA ARG A 71 -4.02 7.43 -9.24
C ARG A 71 -3.78 8.25 -7.98
N ILE A 72 -2.62 8.09 -7.37
CA ILE A 72 -2.24 8.84 -6.17
C ILE A 72 -2.17 10.34 -6.49
N SER A 73 -1.48 10.71 -7.55
CA SER A 73 -1.31 12.13 -7.95
C SER A 73 -2.63 12.79 -8.28
N ALA A 74 -3.53 12.08 -8.95
CA ALA A 74 -4.86 12.60 -9.29
C ALA A 74 -5.73 12.86 -8.05
N SER A 75 -5.43 12.19 -6.93
CA SER A 75 -6.16 12.33 -5.67
C SER A 75 -5.55 13.33 -4.70
N MET A 76 -4.39 13.88 -5.05
CA MET A 76 -3.70 14.89 -4.23
C MET A 76 -4.14 16.29 -4.61
N SER A 77 -3.95 17.24 -3.68
CA SER A 77 -4.14 18.65 -4.01
C SER A 77 -3.12 19.10 -5.05
N LYS A 78 -3.47 20.11 -5.87
CA LYS A 78 -2.62 20.57 -6.98
C LYS A 78 -1.26 21.11 -6.52
N SER A 79 -1.16 21.57 -5.29
CA SER A 79 0.08 22.11 -4.73
C SER A 79 1.02 21.04 -4.18
N TRP A 80 0.61 19.78 -4.20
CA TRP A 80 1.35 18.67 -3.60
C TRP A 80 1.77 17.66 -4.67
N THR A 81 2.94 17.06 -4.51
CA THR A 81 3.42 16.03 -5.43
C THR A 81 3.75 14.75 -4.65
N ILE A 82 3.71 13.63 -5.35
CA ILE A 82 4.00 12.33 -4.75
C ILE A 82 5.42 12.29 -4.15
N ASP A 83 6.37 12.99 -4.77
CA ASP A 83 7.76 13.04 -4.29
C ASP A 83 7.90 13.80 -2.97
N ARG A 84 6.93 14.62 -2.61
CA ARG A 84 6.91 15.35 -1.34
C ARG A 84 6.33 14.54 -0.19
N MET A 85 5.69 13.43 -0.47
CA MET A 85 5.19 12.55 0.58
C MET A 85 6.37 11.94 1.34
N PRO A 86 6.25 11.78 2.67
CA PRO A 86 7.22 10.97 3.40
C PRO A 86 7.34 9.58 2.77
N ARG A 87 8.54 9.02 2.74
CA ARG A 87 8.78 7.74 2.07
C ARG A 87 7.90 6.61 2.60
N VAL A 88 7.65 6.57 3.91
CA VAL A 88 6.77 5.56 4.50
C VAL A 88 5.34 5.73 3.99
N ASP A 89 4.83 6.96 3.98
CA ASP A 89 3.48 7.26 3.49
C ASP A 89 3.33 6.89 2.02
N ARG A 90 4.33 7.23 1.22
CA ARG A 90 4.35 6.91 -0.21
C ARG A 90 4.34 5.41 -0.46
N ALA A 91 5.16 4.66 0.26
CA ALA A 91 5.18 3.20 0.15
C ALA A 91 3.84 2.58 0.58
N ALA A 92 3.27 3.04 1.69
CA ALA A 92 1.98 2.55 2.16
C ALA A 92 0.86 2.89 1.17
N ALA A 93 0.86 4.09 0.61
CA ALA A 93 -0.11 4.51 -0.41
C ALA A 93 -0.02 3.62 -1.65
N ARG A 94 1.18 3.32 -2.11
CA ARG A 94 1.38 2.46 -3.29
C ARG A 94 0.87 1.04 -3.05
N ILE A 95 1.12 0.47 -1.88
CA ILE A 95 0.60 -0.85 -1.51
C ILE A 95 -0.92 -0.83 -1.49
N ALA A 96 -1.51 0.18 -0.84
CA ALA A 96 -2.97 0.29 -0.74
C ALA A 96 -3.62 0.44 -2.12
N VAL A 97 -3.10 1.30 -2.98
CA VAL A 97 -3.66 1.51 -4.32
C VAL A 97 -3.50 0.26 -5.18
N PHE A 98 -2.38 -0.46 -5.03
CA PHE A 98 -2.24 -1.76 -5.69
C PHE A 98 -3.35 -2.72 -5.25
N GLU A 99 -3.58 -2.84 -3.94
CA GLU A 99 -4.62 -3.75 -3.43
C GLU A 99 -6.03 -3.31 -3.87
N ILE A 100 -6.28 -2.00 -3.89
CA ILE A 100 -7.58 -1.45 -4.29
C ILE A 100 -7.86 -1.70 -5.77
N ASP A 101 -6.90 -1.39 -6.62
CA ASP A 101 -7.13 -1.40 -8.08
C ASP A 101 -6.84 -2.75 -8.74
N PHE A 102 -5.93 -3.54 -8.20
CA PHE A 102 -5.43 -4.76 -8.83
C PHE A 102 -5.53 -6.00 -7.95
N GLY A 103 -5.79 -5.84 -6.66
CA GLY A 103 -5.85 -6.94 -5.71
C GLY A 103 -7.26 -7.48 -5.52
N GLU A 104 -7.35 -8.50 -4.69
CA GLU A 104 -8.62 -9.14 -4.34
C GLU A 104 -9.09 -8.78 -2.93
N VAL A 105 -8.35 -7.91 -2.24
CA VAL A 105 -8.65 -7.48 -0.88
C VAL A 105 -9.80 -6.47 -0.90
N PRO A 106 -10.77 -6.56 0.02
CA PRO A 106 -11.80 -5.53 0.13
C PRO A 106 -11.18 -4.14 0.33
N ASP A 107 -11.75 -3.13 -0.32
CA ASP A 107 -11.22 -1.78 -0.29
C ASP A 107 -11.06 -1.24 1.14
N ALA A 108 -12.04 -1.49 2.00
CA ALA A 108 -12.00 -1.04 3.39
C ALA A 108 -10.82 -1.66 4.15
N VAL A 109 -10.46 -2.91 3.86
CA VAL A 109 -9.32 -3.58 4.47
C VAL A 109 -8.02 -2.97 3.97
N ALA A 110 -7.91 -2.73 2.67
CA ALA A 110 -6.71 -2.11 2.10
C ALA A 110 -6.44 -0.74 2.73
N VAL A 111 -7.47 0.09 2.87
CA VAL A 111 -7.37 1.41 3.50
C VAL A 111 -6.96 1.28 4.97
N ALA A 112 -7.67 0.45 5.74
CA ALA A 112 -7.42 0.29 7.17
C ALA A 112 -6.00 -0.21 7.45
N GLU A 113 -5.52 -1.15 6.66
CA GLU A 113 -4.17 -1.70 6.83
C GLU A 113 -3.09 -0.67 6.50
N ALA A 114 -3.28 0.11 5.44
CA ALA A 114 -2.32 1.16 5.10
C ALA A 114 -2.28 2.26 6.16
N VAL A 115 -3.43 2.67 6.68
CA VAL A 115 -3.52 3.67 7.75
C VAL A 115 -2.84 3.14 9.03
N ALA A 116 -3.03 1.86 9.35
CA ALA A 116 -2.36 1.24 10.49
C ALA A 116 -0.84 1.25 10.34
N LEU A 117 -0.33 0.96 9.14
CA LEU A 117 1.12 0.99 8.88
C LEU A 117 1.72 2.38 9.13
N VAL A 118 1.10 3.43 8.61
CA VAL A 118 1.64 4.78 8.80
C VAL A 118 1.43 5.29 10.23
N SER A 119 0.40 4.80 10.92
CA SER A 119 0.20 5.10 12.33
C SER A 119 1.36 4.58 13.18
N ASP A 120 1.87 3.40 12.85
CA ASP A 120 2.96 2.77 13.58
C ASP A 120 4.34 3.28 13.17
N LEU A 121 4.51 3.67 11.90
CA LEU A 121 5.84 3.83 11.30
C LEU A 121 6.14 5.22 10.75
N SER A 122 5.18 6.14 10.76
CA SER A 122 5.35 7.47 10.17
C SER A 122 5.01 8.58 11.17
N THR A 123 4.59 9.74 10.68
CA THR A 123 4.30 10.91 11.52
C THR A 123 2.90 10.86 12.11
N ASP A 124 2.64 11.67 13.13
CA ASP A 124 1.32 11.76 13.78
C ASP A 124 0.22 12.20 12.81
N GLU A 125 0.58 12.93 11.77
CA GLU A 125 -0.36 13.46 10.78
C GLU A 125 -0.64 12.47 9.66
N SER A 126 0.23 11.47 9.48
CA SER A 126 0.17 10.52 8.37
C SER A 126 -1.12 9.70 8.32
N PRO A 127 -1.66 9.19 9.44
CA PRO A 127 -2.90 8.41 9.37
C PRO A 127 -4.07 9.20 8.79
N GLY A 128 -4.28 10.42 9.25
CA GLY A 128 -5.35 11.29 8.75
C GLY A 128 -5.16 11.66 7.28
N TYR A 129 -3.94 12.03 6.93
CA TYR A 129 -3.59 12.37 5.54
C TYR A 129 -3.83 11.18 4.60
N LEU A 130 -3.31 10.02 4.95
CA LEU A 130 -3.43 8.84 4.11
C LEU A 130 -4.88 8.37 3.99
N ASN A 131 -5.64 8.42 5.09
CA ASN A 131 -7.06 8.08 5.05
C ASN A 131 -7.81 8.97 4.06
N GLY A 132 -7.55 10.28 4.08
CA GLY A 132 -8.17 11.22 3.16
C GLY A 132 -7.75 10.98 1.71
N LEU A 133 -6.48 10.74 1.47
CA LEU A 133 -5.96 10.42 0.14
C LEU A 133 -6.61 9.16 -0.43
N LEU A 134 -6.67 8.10 0.36
CA LEU A 134 -7.25 6.84 -0.10
C LEU A 134 -8.77 6.93 -0.28
N ALA A 135 -9.46 7.74 0.52
CA ALA A 135 -10.88 8.04 0.28
C ALA A 135 -11.08 8.68 -1.08
N ALA A 136 -10.21 9.60 -1.48
CA ALA A 136 -10.25 10.21 -2.80
C ALA A 136 -9.96 9.20 -3.91
N VAL A 137 -9.03 8.30 -3.70
CA VAL A 137 -8.73 7.20 -4.63
C VAL A 137 -9.98 6.33 -4.82
N LEU A 138 -10.65 5.95 -3.74
CA LEU A 138 -11.87 5.14 -3.80
C LEU A 138 -13.00 5.85 -4.55
N ALA A 139 -13.12 7.16 -4.38
CA ALA A 139 -14.16 7.95 -5.02
C ALA A 139 -14.04 7.92 -6.56
N THR A 140 -12.85 7.66 -7.09
CA THR A 140 -12.59 7.60 -8.52
C THR A 140 -12.35 6.19 -9.04
N LYS A 141 -12.56 5.18 -8.19
CA LYS A 141 -12.36 3.80 -8.59
C LYS A 141 -13.44 3.35 -9.57
N ILE A 142 -13.01 2.74 -10.68
CA ILE A 142 -13.93 2.12 -11.62
C ILE A 142 -14.23 0.71 -11.09
N PRO A 143 -15.52 0.34 -10.91
CA PRO A 143 -15.86 -0.99 -10.41
C PRO A 143 -15.32 -2.08 -11.34
N THR A 144 -14.61 -3.05 -10.75
CA THR A 144 -14.05 -4.18 -11.50
C THR A 144 -15.16 -5.18 -11.82
N GLY A 145 -15.25 -5.61 -13.05
CA GLY A 145 -16.22 -6.62 -13.47
C GLY A 145 -17.59 -6.08 -13.87
N GLU A 146 -17.85 -4.80 -13.72
CA GLU A 146 -19.02 -4.18 -14.32
C GLU A 146 -18.65 -3.59 -15.67
N PRO A 147 -19.41 -3.88 -16.74
CA PRO A 147 -19.19 -3.18 -17.98
C PRO A 147 -19.39 -1.69 -17.73
N PRO A 148 -18.63 -0.82 -18.40
CA PRO A 148 -18.87 0.61 -18.30
C PRO A 148 -20.36 0.85 -18.53
N ALA A 149 -20.98 1.68 -17.67
CA ALA A 149 -22.39 2.01 -17.80
C ALA A 149 -22.66 2.31 -19.26
N GLN A 150 -23.36 1.41 -19.91
CA GLN A 150 -23.77 1.66 -21.27
C GLN A 150 -24.73 2.81 -21.21
N SER A 151 -24.24 3.95 -21.64
CA SER A 151 -25.15 4.94 -22.13
C SER A 151 -25.93 4.25 -23.24
N ALA A 152 -27.07 3.79 -22.89
CA ALA A 152 -27.99 3.27 -23.89
C ALA A 152 -28.23 4.34 -24.94
#